data_27e9e62481313e58cef30203927003aa
#
_entry.id   27e9e62481313e58cef30203927003aa
#
_cell.length_a   1.000
_cell.length_b   1.000
_cell.length_c   1.000
_cell.angle_alpha   90.00
_cell.angle_beta   90.00
_cell.angle_gamma   90.00
#
_symmetry.space_group_name_H-M   'P 1'
#
loop_
_entity.id
_entity.type
_entity.pdbx_description
1 polymer ?
#
loop_
_entity_poly.entity_id
_entity_poly.type
_entity_poly.pdbx_seq_one_letter_code
_entity_poly.pdbx_strand_id
1 'polypeptide(L)'
;MLIKLKKERTHKEDRRLALWLATSAGLLNAIALGAFGFFPSHMTGNTSQLSSEVSSTDLSDMIFFGSIILSFVAGAIIARTIVIWGIIHNVRLVFCQILFVEGILLTGVSFYEMYFHALTSNREIILFLCFLMGIHNSTSTQLSGGRVRSTHITGTLTDAGISLASVMVAMLRRDYSKDTAAQKSQLKTHLTTLFSFITGGIAGLLLFRWIDFNAILALGVMLAVVATVSIITVSSRVRRVRAPL
;
A
#
# COMPACT_ATOMS: atom_id res chain seq x y z
N MET A 1 -2.87 12.13 10.03
CA MET A 1 -2.61 10.69 9.86
C MET A 1 -1.34 10.41 9.05
N LEU A 2 -1.10 11.11 7.96
CA LEU A 2 0.01 10.89 7.01
C LEU A 2 1.32 11.66 7.32
N ILE A 3 1.51 12.13 8.55
CA ILE A 3 2.69 12.90 8.95
C ILE A 3 3.49 12.09 9.94
N LYS A 4 4.78 11.89 9.67
CA LYS A 4 5.73 11.37 10.64
C LYS A 4 6.25 12.55 11.46
N LEU A 5 5.68 12.76 12.65
CA LEU A 5 6.25 13.63 13.66
C LEU A 5 7.41 12.90 14.36
N LYS A 6 8.33 13.64 14.99
CA LYS A 6 9.48 13.10 15.77
C LYS A 6 9.11 12.06 16.84
N LYS A 7 7.82 11.91 17.17
CA LYS A 7 7.31 10.98 18.17
C LYS A 7 6.89 9.67 17.50
N GLU A 8 7.18 8.54 18.14
CA GLU A 8 6.71 7.23 17.70
C GLU A 8 5.17 7.20 17.60
N ARG A 9 4.66 6.53 16.57
CA ARG A 9 3.22 6.39 16.36
C ARG A 9 2.65 5.39 17.35
N THR A 10 1.42 5.64 17.76
CA THR A 10 0.66 4.71 18.58
C THR A 10 0.07 3.58 17.72
N HIS A 11 -0.19 2.41 18.30
CA HIS A 11 -0.89 1.32 17.62
C HIS A 11 -2.27 1.73 17.07
N LYS A 12 -2.94 2.72 17.68
CA LYS A 12 -4.22 3.24 17.18
C LYS A 12 -4.04 4.01 15.86
N GLU A 13 -2.97 4.78 15.75
CA GLU A 13 -2.62 5.49 14.51
C GLU A 13 -2.20 4.50 13.41
N ASP A 14 -1.47 3.44 13.77
CA ASP A 14 -1.08 2.40 12.83
C ASP A 14 -2.28 1.62 12.31
N ARG A 15 -3.26 1.28 13.17
CA ARG A 15 -4.52 0.66 12.70
C ARG A 15 -5.31 1.55 11.74
N ARG A 16 -5.39 2.86 12.00
CA ARG A 16 -6.03 3.79 11.06
C ARG A 16 -5.28 3.87 9.74
N LEU A 17 -3.97 3.84 9.79
CA LEU A 17 -3.14 3.81 8.59
C LEU A 17 -3.35 2.51 7.81
N ALA A 18 -3.34 1.36 8.51
CA ALA A 18 -3.61 0.06 7.93
C ALA A 18 -4.99 0.01 7.25
N LEU A 19 -6.03 0.52 7.94
CA LEU A 19 -7.37 0.59 7.38
C LEU A 19 -7.40 1.31 6.02
N TRP A 20 -6.73 2.43 5.88
CA TRP A 20 -6.76 3.21 4.64
C TRP A 20 -5.83 2.65 3.56
N LEU A 21 -4.56 2.42 3.90
CA LEU A 21 -3.56 2.02 2.91
C LEU A 21 -3.67 0.55 2.49
N ALA A 22 -4.06 -0.35 3.40
CA ALA A 22 -4.28 -1.73 3.03
C ALA A 22 -5.59 -1.91 2.24
N THR A 23 -6.65 -1.14 2.56
CA THR A 23 -7.88 -1.14 1.77
C THR A 23 -7.60 -0.64 0.35
N SER A 24 -6.91 0.49 0.16
CA SER A 24 -6.57 1.01 -1.16
C SER A 24 -5.65 0.07 -1.94
N ALA A 25 -4.69 -0.58 -1.28
CA ALA A 25 -3.82 -1.57 -1.91
C ALA A 25 -4.59 -2.82 -2.36
N GLY A 26 -5.48 -3.34 -1.51
CA GLY A 26 -6.35 -4.46 -1.86
C GLY A 26 -7.28 -4.13 -3.03
N LEU A 27 -7.85 -2.91 -3.01
CA LEU A 27 -8.73 -2.39 -4.05
C LEU A 27 -8.02 -2.35 -5.41
N LEU A 28 -6.86 -1.69 -5.48
CA LEU A 28 -6.07 -1.61 -6.72
C LEU A 28 -5.65 -3.00 -7.22
N ASN A 29 -5.22 -3.86 -6.29
CA ASN A 29 -4.77 -5.21 -6.63
C ASN A 29 -5.89 -6.04 -7.28
N ALA A 30 -7.12 -5.93 -6.76
CA ALA A 30 -8.27 -6.66 -7.26
C ALA A 30 -8.86 -6.05 -8.55
N ILE A 31 -8.84 -4.71 -8.70
CA ILE A 31 -9.18 -4.06 -9.96
C ILE A 31 -8.22 -4.52 -11.07
N ALA A 32 -6.91 -4.52 -10.80
CA ALA A 32 -5.91 -4.97 -11.77
C ALA A 32 -6.06 -6.46 -12.12
N LEU A 33 -6.45 -7.30 -11.16
CA LEU A 33 -6.83 -8.68 -11.45
C LEU A 33 -8.03 -8.77 -12.40
N GLY A 34 -9.08 -7.97 -12.15
CA GLY A 34 -10.25 -7.94 -13.01
C GLY A 34 -9.96 -7.42 -14.43
N ALA A 35 -9.11 -6.39 -14.53
CA ALA A 35 -8.77 -5.73 -15.79
C ALA A 35 -7.73 -6.50 -16.62
N PHE A 36 -6.70 -7.02 -15.97
CA PHE A 36 -5.50 -7.55 -16.64
C PHE A 36 -5.17 -9.00 -16.28
N GLY A 37 -5.96 -9.64 -15.41
CA GLY A 37 -5.69 -10.99 -14.92
C GLY A 37 -4.43 -11.07 -14.01
N PHE A 38 -3.98 -9.95 -13.43
CA PHE A 38 -2.70 -9.85 -12.77
C PHE A 38 -2.76 -9.10 -11.43
N PHE A 39 -1.98 -9.55 -10.43
CA PHE A 39 -1.83 -8.90 -9.13
C PHE A 39 -0.55 -8.07 -9.05
N PRO A 40 -0.59 -6.73 -9.20
CA PRO A 40 0.62 -5.90 -9.29
C PRO A 40 1.46 -5.83 -8.00
N SER A 41 0.93 -6.27 -6.86
CA SER A 41 1.70 -6.31 -5.60
C SER A 41 2.14 -7.72 -5.18
N HIS A 42 1.86 -8.76 -5.97
CA HIS A 42 2.15 -10.16 -5.59
C HIS A 42 3.59 -10.59 -5.94
N MET A 43 4.58 -9.88 -5.37
CA MET A 43 5.98 -10.08 -5.72
C MET A 43 6.50 -11.50 -5.40
N THR A 44 6.03 -12.16 -4.34
CA THR A 44 6.41 -13.55 -4.03
C THR A 44 5.97 -14.50 -5.15
N GLY A 45 4.72 -14.37 -5.63
CA GLY A 45 4.23 -15.16 -6.76
C GLY A 45 4.98 -14.87 -8.05
N ASN A 46 5.24 -13.58 -8.33
CA ASN A 46 5.97 -13.17 -9.53
C ASN A 46 7.42 -13.67 -9.53
N THR A 47 8.08 -13.74 -8.36
CA THR A 47 9.42 -14.34 -8.22
C THR A 47 9.37 -15.84 -8.43
N SER A 48 8.35 -16.53 -7.94
CA SER A 48 8.15 -17.96 -8.18
C SER A 48 7.88 -18.25 -9.66
N GLN A 49 7.07 -17.41 -10.32
CA GLN A 49 6.80 -17.52 -11.76
C GLN A 49 8.08 -17.30 -12.58
N LEU A 50 8.88 -16.29 -12.26
CA LEU A 50 10.18 -16.07 -12.89
C LEU A 50 11.07 -17.34 -12.79
N SER A 51 11.09 -17.98 -11.62
CA SER A 51 11.87 -19.22 -11.44
C SER A 51 11.35 -20.36 -12.32
N SER A 52 10.03 -20.45 -12.51
CA SER A 52 9.40 -21.41 -13.43
C SER A 52 9.79 -21.14 -14.89
N GLU A 53 9.73 -19.87 -15.33
CA GLU A 53 10.04 -19.48 -16.70
C GLU A 53 11.54 -19.70 -17.04
N VAL A 54 12.44 -19.53 -16.08
CA VAL A 54 13.85 -19.92 -16.25
C VAL A 54 14.01 -21.40 -16.59
N SER A 55 13.17 -22.26 -16.02
CA SER A 55 13.20 -23.70 -16.29
C SER A 55 12.54 -24.07 -17.64
N SER A 56 11.58 -23.28 -18.10
CA SER A 56 10.89 -23.48 -19.39
C SER A 56 11.63 -22.88 -20.59
N THR A 57 12.66 -22.05 -20.33
CA THR A 57 13.44 -21.31 -21.34
C THR A 57 12.61 -20.31 -22.17
N ASP A 58 11.48 -19.86 -21.69
CA ASP A 58 10.69 -18.77 -22.32
C ASP A 58 11.31 -17.42 -21.96
N LEU A 59 12.15 -16.90 -22.85
CA LEU A 59 12.86 -15.64 -22.66
C LEU A 59 11.91 -14.44 -22.55
N SER A 60 10.78 -14.45 -23.26
CA SER A 60 9.80 -13.33 -23.24
C SER A 60 9.18 -13.18 -21.85
N ASP A 61 8.74 -14.28 -21.27
CA ASP A 61 8.09 -14.27 -19.95
C ASP A 61 9.11 -14.12 -18.83
N MET A 62 10.33 -14.66 -18.98
CA MET A 62 11.45 -14.35 -18.07
C MET A 62 11.72 -12.85 -17.98
N ILE A 63 11.83 -12.16 -19.13
CA ILE A 63 12.05 -10.70 -19.18
C ILE A 63 10.86 -9.97 -18.54
N PHE A 64 9.64 -10.41 -18.81
CA PHE A 64 8.45 -9.78 -18.27
C PHE A 64 8.39 -9.87 -16.73
N PHE A 65 8.51 -11.08 -16.16
CA PHE A 65 8.50 -11.24 -14.70
C PHE A 65 9.70 -10.58 -14.01
N GLY A 66 10.88 -10.61 -14.64
CA GLY A 66 12.03 -9.84 -14.17
C GLY A 66 11.76 -8.33 -14.15
N SER A 67 11.15 -7.81 -15.21
CA SER A 67 10.78 -6.39 -15.32
C SER A 67 9.72 -5.98 -14.29
N ILE A 68 8.77 -6.84 -13.95
CA ILE A 68 7.79 -6.63 -12.88
C ILE A 68 8.49 -6.40 -11.55
N ILE A 69 9.41 -7.30 -11.18
CA ILE A 69 10.16 -7.20 -9.92
C ILE A 69 11.00 -5.93 -9.90
N LEU A 70 11.71 -5.63 -10.98
CA LEU A 70 12.52 -4.41 -11.11
C LEU A 70 11.66 -3.14 -11.03
N SER A 71 10.50 -3.11 -11.68
CA SER A 71 9.57 -1.98 -11.61
C SER A 71 9.08 -1.73 -10.18
N PHE A 72 8.71 -2.77 -9.45
CA PHE A 72 8.29 -2.65 -8.05
C PHE A 72 9.43 -2.12 -7.17
N VAL A 73 10.65 -2.65 -7.34
CA VAL A 73 11.85 -2.20 -6.61
C VAL A 73 12.17 -0.75 -6.95
N ALA A 74 12.10 -0.35 -8.22
CA ALA A 74 12.31 1.02 -8.66
C ALA A 74 11.31 1.98 -8.00
N GLY A 75 10.03 1.61 -7.94
CA GLY A 75 9.00 2.39 -7.23
C GLY A 75 9.33 2.54 -5.74
N ALA A 76 9.77 1.47 -5.09
CA ALA A 76 10.16 1.50 -3.68
C ALA A 76 11.40 2.40 -3.44
N ILE A 77 12.40 2.34 -4.33
CA ILE A 77 13.60 3.19 -4.28
C ILE A 77 13.21 4.66 -4.43
N ILE A 78 12.40 5.01 -5.44
CA ILE A 78 11.97 6.38 -5.69
C ILE A 78 11.20 6.94 -4.49
N ALA A 79 10.24 6.19 -3.95
CA ALA A 79 9.50 6.61 -2.76
C ALA A 79 10.44 6.85 -1.57
N ARG A 80 11.42 5.97 -1.35
CA ARG A 80 12.40 6.14 -0.27
C ARG A 80 13.28 7.37 -0.48
N THR A 81 13.76 7.58 -1.68
CA THR A 81 14.59 8.74 -2.05
C THR A 81 13.82 10.05 -1.79
N ILE A 82 12.56 10.14 -2.24
CA ILE A 82 11.70 11.31 -2.01
C ILE A 82 11.50 11.55 -0.50
N VAL A 83 11.29 10.49 0.29
CA VAL A 83 11.12 10.61 1.74
C VAL A 83 12.40 11.10 2.41
N ILE A 84 13.57 10.56 2.04
CA ILE A 84 14.87 11.01 2.57
C ILE A 84 15.09 12.50 2.25
N TRP A 85 14.90 12.87 0.99
CA TRP A 85 15.02 14.26 0.53
C TRP A 85 14.06 15.19 1.28
N GLY A 86 12.81 14.77 1.46
CA GLY A 86 11.82 15.51 2.23
C GLY A 86 12.19 15.68 3.70
N ILE A 87 12.82 14.66 4.32
CA ILE A 87 13.32 14.76 5.71
C ILE A 87 14.48 15.74 5.80
N ILE A 88 15.44 15.68 4.88
CA ILE A 88 16.60 16.58 4.84
C ILE A 88 16.13 18.05 4.71
N HIS A 89 15.15 18.32 3.84
CA HIS A 89 14.62 19.66 3.60
C HIS A 89 13.45 20.04 4.53
N ASN A 90 13.21 19.27 5.60
CA ASN A 90 12.13 19.50 6.56
C ASN A 90 10.72 19.58 5.94
N VAL A 91 10.48 18.88 4.85
CA VAL A 91 9.15 18.79 4.20
C VAL A 91 8.23 17.89 5.03
N ARG A 92 7.37 18.49 5.85
CA ARG A 92 6.49 17.77 6.79
C ARG A 92 5.42 16.92 6.11
N LEU A 93 5.09 17.23 4.88
CA LEU A 93 3.95 16.67 4.13
C LEU A 93 4.37 15.67 3.05
N VAL A 94 5.63 15.23 3.03
CA VAL A 94 6.19 14.38 1.97
C VAL A 94 5.34 13.14 1.68
N PHE A 95 4.83 12.46 2.71
CA PHE A 95 3.98 11.29 2.53
C PHE A 95 2.62 11.62 1.89
N CYS A 96 2.05 12.78 2.22
CA CYS A 96 0.82 13.25 1.58
C CYS A 96 1.06 13.58 0.11
N GLN A 97 2.20 14.19 -0.21
CA GLN A 97 2.59 14.52 -1.58
C GLN A 97 2.80 13.25 -2.42
N ILE A 98 3.45 12.23 -1.88
CA ILE A 98 3.61 10.94 -2.58
C ILE A 98 2.25 10.32 -2.90
N LEU A 99 1.34 10.25 -1.92
CA LEU A 99 -0.01 9.70 -2.15
C LEU A 99 -0.85 10.55 -3.09
N PHE A 100 -0.66 11.86 -3.11
CA PHE A 100 -1.31 12.75 -4.07
C PHE A 100 -0.85 12.45 -5.50
N VAL A 101 0.45 12.34 -5.71
CA VAL A 101 1.04 11.99 -7.01
C VAL A 101 0.58 10.60 -7.45
N GLU A 102 0.57 9.61 -6.54
CA GLU A 102 0.05 8.27 -6.81
C GLU A 102 -1.41 8.31 -7.29
N GLY A 103 -2.26 9.12 -6.62
CA GLY A 103 -3.65 9.31 -7.02
C GLY A 103 -3.80 9.93 -8.42
N ILE A 104 -2.97 10.92 -8.77
CA ILE A 104 -2.95 11.52 -10.12
C ILE A 104 -2.50 10.50 -11.16
N LEU A 105 -1.45 9.73 -10.90
CA LEU A 105 -0.94 8.74 -11.83
C LEU A 105 -1.96 7.61 -12.07
N LEU A 106 -2.67 7.14 -11.04
CA LEU A 106 -3.77 6.18 -11.20
C LEU A 106 -4.92 6.77 -12.03
N THR A 107 -5.26 8.04 -11.81
CA THR A 107 -6.25 8.75 -12.64
C THR A 107 -5.81 8.77 -14.10
N GLY A 108 -4.54 9.05 -14.38
CA GLY A 108 -3.95 9.01 -15.73
C GLY A 108 -4.03 7.61 -16.35
N VAL A 109 -3.71 6.56 -15.59
CA VAL A 109 -3.86 5.15 -16.04
C VAL A 109 -5.30 4.85 -16.42
N SER A 110 -6.27 5.28 -15.61
CA SER A 110 -7.68 5.07 -15.92
C SER A 110 -8.09 5.71 -17.24
N PHE A 111 -7.73 6.98 -17.44
CA PHE A 111 -8.01 7.66 -18.71
C PHE A 111 -7.32 6.99 -19.91
N TYR A 112 -6.07 6.58 -19.74
CA TYR A 112 -5.35 5.87 -20.78
C TYR A 112 -6.09 4.57 -21.18
N GLU A 113 -6.47 3.74 -20.20
CA GLU A 113 -7.19 2.51 -20.45
C GLU A 113 -8.59 2.72 -21.03
N MET A 114 -9.30 3.77 -20.64
CA MET A 114 -10.63 4.08 -21.19
C MET A 114 -10.58 4.46 -22.69
N TYR A 115 -9.48 5.08 -23.16
CA TYR A 115 -9.37 5.56 -24.53
C TYR A 115 -8.52 4.66 -25.42
N PHE A 116 -7.55 3.94 -24.87
CA PHE A 116 -6.52 3.22 -25.62
C PHE A 116 -6.42 1.74 -25.25
N HIS A 117 -7.40 1.21 -24.50
CA HIS A 117 -7.36 -0.19 -24.08
C HIS A 117 -7.11 -1.15 -25.23
N ALA A 118 -5.99 -1.85 -25.22
CA ALA A 118 -5.62 -2.87 -26.17
C ALA A 118 -5.87 -4.26 -25.57
N LEU A 119 -6.72 -5.07 -26.23
CA LEU A 119 -7.01 -6.44 -25.79
C LEU A 119 -5.78 -7.38 -25.85
N THR A 120 -4.69 -6.96 -26.50
CA THR A 120 -3.60 -7.87 -26.88
C THR A 120 -2.27 -7.66 -26.14
N SER A 121 -2.04 -6.54 -25.46
CA SER A 121 -0.82 -6.33 -24.66
C SER A 121 -1.02 -5.24 -23.64
N ASN A 122 -1.10 -5.66 -22.37
CA ASN A 122 -1.21 -4.75 -21.22
C ASN A 122 0.06 -4.80 -20.36
N ARG A 123 1.19 -5.30 -20.92
CA ARG A 123 2.43 -5.53 -20.16
C ARG A 123 2.97 -4.22 -19.59
N GLU A 124 2.94 -3.13 -20.37
CA GLU A 124 3.44 -1.82 -19.94
C GLU A 124 2.62 -1.26 -18.77
N ILE A 125 1.30 -1.38 -18.83
CA ILE A 125 0.42 -0.94 -17.74
C ILE A 125 0.61 -1.79 -16.49
N ILE A 126 0.76 -3.10 -16.63
CA ILE A 126 1.07 -3.99 -15.51
C ILE A 126 2.38 -3.56 -14.85
N LEU A 127 3.45 -3.31 -15.62
CA LEU A 127 4.74 -2.81 -15.10
C LEU A 127 4.58 -1.48 -14.36
N PHE A 128 3.81 -0.56 -14.92
CA PHE A 128 3.55 0.73 -14.28
C PHE A 128 2.74 0.58 -12.98
N LEU A 129 1.74 -0.29 -12.95
CA LEU A 129 0.99 -0.59 -11.72
C LEU A 129 1.88 -1.26 -10.67
N CYS A 130 2.80 -2.15 -11.06
CA CYS A 130 3.79 -2.72 -10.16
C CYS A 130 4.72 -1.64 -9.57
N PHE A 131 5.15 -0.68 -10.39
CA PHE A 131 5.91 0.48 -9.95
C PHE A 131 5.13 1.32 -8.92
N LEU A 132 3.87 1.64 -9.18
CA LEU A 132 3.01 2.36 -8.24
C LEU A 132 2.79 1.58 -6.94
N MET A 133 2.60 0.26 -7.02
CA MET A 133 2.49 -0.59 -5.82
C MET A 133 3.79 -0.64 -5.02
N GLY A 134 4.96 -0.53 -5.68
CA GLY A 134 6.24 -0.34 -5.02
C GLY A 134 6.30 0.96 -4.21
N ILE A 135 5.85 2.07 -4.81
CA ILE A 135 5.71 3.38 -4.13
C ILE A 135 4.77 3.26 -2.93
N HIS A 136 3.57 2.73 -3.14
CA HIS A 136 2.54 2.59 -2.12
C HIS A 136 3.02 1.78 -0.91
N ASN A 137 3.61 0.60 -1.17
CA ASN A 137 4.09 -0.30 -0.12
C ASN A 137 5.29 0.29 0.65
N SER A 138 6.23 0.93 -0.05
CA SER A 138 7.34 1.65 0.56
C SER A 138 6.84 2.80 1.45
N THR A 139 5.86 3.58 0.97
CA THR A 139 5.25 4.69 1.71
C THR A 139 4.56 4.22 2.99
N SER A 140 3.74 3.17 2.93
CA SER A 140 3.04 2.60 4.09
C SER A 140 4.02 2.06 5.13
N THR A 141 5.05 1.36 4.68
CA THR A 141 6.11 0.79 5.51
C THR A 141 6.90 1.87 6.25
N GLN A 142 7.34 2.90 5.52
CA GLN A 142 8.12 3.99 6.11
C GLN A 142 7.30 4.86 7.07
N LEU A 143 6.05 5.14 6.73
CA LEU A 143 5.14 5.94 7.54
C LEU A 143 4.82 5.28 8.88
N SER A 144 4.73 3.95 8.92
CA SER A 144 4.46 3.17 10.14
C SER A 144 5.72 2.74 10.90
N GLY A 145 6.91 2.97 10.35
CA GLY A 145 8.15 2.43 10.91
C GLY A 145 8.24 0.92 10.81
N GLY A 146 7.69 0.34 9.73
CA GLY A 146 7.70 -1.09 9.43
C GLY A 146 6.53 -1.90 10.01
N ARG A 147 5.68 -1.30 10.86
CA ARG A 147 4.58 -2.00 11.54
C ARG A 147 3.35 -2.25 10.65
N VAL A 148 3.18 -1.47 9.60
CA VAL A 148 2.12 -1.67 8.60
C VAL A 148 2.75 -1.78 7.22
N ARG A 149 2.56 -2.91 6.58
CA ARG A 149 2.94 -3.19 5.19
C ARG A 149 1.67 -3.52 4.44
N SER A 150 1.20 -2.60 3.61
CA SER A 150 -0.16 -2.65 3.02
C SER A 150 -0.43 -3.88 2.16
N THR A 151 0.60 -4.47 1.55
CA THR A 151 0.48 -5.62 0.63
C THR A 151 1.18 -6.89 1.10
N HIS A 152 1.90 -6.86 2.23
CA HIS A 152 2.69 -8.00 2.70
C HIS A 152 1.84 -8.96 3.55
N ILE A 153 0.82 -9.55 2.93
CA ILE A 153 -0.19 -10.36 3.62
C ILE A 153 0.40 -11.62 4.24
N THR A 154 1.33 -12.31 3.57
CA THR A 154 1.99 -13.52 4.10
C THR A 154 2.69 -13.22 5.44
N GLY A 155 3.52 -12.17 5.49
CA GLY A 155 4.18 -11.75 6.73
C GLY A 155 3.19 -11.31 7.80
N THR A 156 2.15 -10.56 7.42
CA THR A 156 1.09 -10.12 8.33
C THR A 156 0.34 -11.29 8.96
N LEU A 157 0.07 -12.36 8.22
CA LEU A 157 -0.54 -13.59 8.72
C LEU A 157 0.39 -14.33 9.70
N THR A 158 1.68 -14.44 9.37
CA THR A 158 2.69 -15.03 10.25
C THR A 158 2.79 -14.26 11.56
N ASP A 159 2.91 -12.93 11.50
CA ASP A 159 3.00 -12.07 12.68
C ASP A 159 1.70 -12.11 13.51
N ALA A 160 0.54 -12.22 12.86
CA ALA A 160 -0.74 -12.39 13.54
C ALA A 160 -0.79 -13.73 14.29
N GLY A 161 -0.32 -14.82 13.67
CA GLY A 161 -0.24 -16.15 14.29
C GLY A 161 0.67 -16.15 15.54
N ILE A 162 1.86 -15.55 15.42
CA ILE A 162 2.81 -15.41 16.53
C ILE A 162 2.19 -14.60 17.68
N SER A 163 1.58 -13.44 17.37
CA SER A 163 0.94 -12.59 18.37
C SER A 163 -0.26 -13.28 19.01
N LEU A 164 -1.04 -14.05 18.25
CA LEU A 164 -2.18 -14.82 18.77
C LEU A 164 -1.72 -15.91 19.74
N ALA A 165 -0.70 -16.69 19.36
CA ALA A 165 -0.12 -17.72 20.25
C ALA A 165 0.39 -17.12 21.56
N SER A 166 1.11 -15.98 21.49
CA SER A 166 1.60 -15.27 22.67
C SER A 166 0.46 -14.83 23.60
N VAL A 167 -0.62 -14.30 23.03
CA VAL A 167 -1.81 -13.87 23.78
C VAL A 167 -2.52 -15.08 24.41
N MET A 168 -2.65 -16.21 23.69
CA MET A 168 -3.28 -17.42 24.22
C MET A 168 -2.50 -18.00 25.40
N VAL A 169 -1.17 -18.10 25.28
CA VAL A 169 -0.30 -18.59 26.38
C VAL A 169 -0.38 -17.66 27.60
N ALA A 170 -0.35 -16.35 27.38
CA ALA A 170 -0.49 -15.38 28.47
C ALA A 170 -1.85 -15.49 29.18
N MET A 171 -2.93 -15.70 28.42
CA MET A 171 -4.27 -15.94 29.01
C MET A 171 -4.31 -17.21 29.86
N LEU A 172 -3.71 -18.31 29.38
CA LEU A 172 -3.63 -19.57 30.13
C LEU A 172 -2.83 -19.41 31.43
N ARG A 173 -1.75 -18.60 31.38
CA ARG A 173 -0.91 -18.32 32.58
C ARG A 173 -1.47 -17.19 33.46
N ARG A 174 -2.60 -16.59 33.10
CA ARG A 174 -3.18 -15.40 33.76
C ARG A 174 -2.18 -14.24 33.86
N ASP A 175 -1.31 -14.13 32.88
CA ASP A 175 -0.35 -13.04 32.78
C ASP A 175 -0.99 -11.81 32.10
N TYR A 176 -1.14 -10.74 32.86
CA TYR A 176 -1.70 -9.46 32.41
C TYR A 176 -0.62 -8.37 32.33
N SER A 177 0.61 -8.76 32.03
CA SER A 177 1.75 -7.84 31.89
C SER A 177 1.56 -6.82 30.76
N LYS A 178 2.42 -5.80 30.76
CA LYS A 178 2.47 -4.81 29.65
C LYS A 178 2.83 -5.47 28.33
N ASP A 179 3.62 -6.53 28.34
CA ASP A 179 4.02 -7.28 27.15
C ASP A 179 2.81 -7.99 26.51
N THR A 180 1.94 -8.59 27.32
CA THR A 180 0.67 -9.18 26.85
C THR A 180 -0.24 -8.11 26.24
N ALA A 181 -0.32 -6.92 26.83
CA ALA A 181 -1.09 -5.81 26.26
C ALA A 181 -0.52 -5.32 24.93
N ALA A 182 0.81 -5.28 24.79
CA ALA A 182 1.49 -4.96 23.54
C ALA A 182 1.19 -5.99 22.46
N GLN A 183 1.28 -7.29 22.75
CA GLN A 183 0.96 -8.39 21.83
C GLN A 183 -0.50 -8.35 21.36
N LYS A 184 -1.45 -8.08 22.25
CA LYS A 184 -2.87 -7.87 21.88
C LYS A 184 -3.04 -6.69 20.92
N SER A 185 -2.29 -5.61 21.14
CA SER A 185 -2.36 -4.42 20.31
C SER A 185 -1.74 -4.66 18.92
N GLN A 186 -0.65 -5.42 18.83
CA GLN A 186 -0.03 -5.85 17.58
C GLN A 186 -0.99 -6.76 16.79
N LEU A 187 -1.54 -7.80 17.44
CA LEU A 187 -2.52 -8.70 16.83
C LEU A 187 -3.70 -7.91 16.22
N LYS A 188 -4.25 -6.94 16.94
CA LYS A 188 -5.31 -6.07 16.40
C LYS A 188 -4.86 -5.30 15.16
N THR A 189 -3.60 -4.86 15.10
CA THR A 189 -3.06 -4.15 13.94
C THR A 189 -2.91 -5.08 12.74
N HIS A 190 -2.38 -6.29 12.95
CA HIS A 190 -2.24 -7.29 11.88
C HIS A 190 -3.60 -7.73 11.33
N LEU A 191 -4.57 -8.02 12.21
CA LEU A 191 -5.93 -8.36 11.79
C LEU A 191 -6.60 -7.20 11.04
N THR A 192 -6.43 -5.96 11.51
CA THR A 192 -6.94 -4.78 10.78
C THR A 192 -6.33 -4.69 9.39
N THR A 193 -5.02 -4.90 9.24
CA THR A 193 -4.35 -4.87 7.93
C THR A 193 -4.91 -5.96 7.01
N LEU A 194 -5.04 -7.19 7.52
CA LEU A 194 -5.57 -8.32 6.77
C LEU A 194 -7.00 -8.08 6.27
N PHE A 195 -7.92 -7.77 7.20
CA PHE A 195 -9.32 -7.54 6.85
C PHE A 195 -9.52 -6.32 5.97
N SER A 196 -8.72 -5.26 6.16
CA SER A 196 -8.74 -4.08 5.30
C SER A 196 -8.33 -4.42 3.86
N PHE A 197 -7.29 -5.23 3.69
CA PHE A 197 -6.85 -5.67 2.37
C PHE A 197 -7.91 -6.55 1.70
N ILE A 198 -8.49 -7.51 2.42
CA ILE A 198 -9.53 -8.42 1.89
C ILE A 198 -10.78 -7.61 1.50
N THR A 199 -11.26 -6.73 2.37
CA THR A 199 -12.46 -5.92 2.07
C THR A 199 -12.22 -4.96 0.91
N GLY A 200 -11.02 -4.37 0.83
CA GLY A 200 -10.59 -3.58 -0.32
C GLY A 200 -10.58 -4.42 -1.59
N GLY A 201 -10.04 -5.63 -1.54
CA GLY A 201 -10.01 -6.55 -2.68
C GLY A 201 -11.41 -6.93 -3.18
N ILE A 202 -12.31 -7.30 -2.27
CA ILE A 202 -13.70 -7.61 -2.62
C ILE A 202 -14.37 -6.38 -3.25
N ALA A 203 -14.25 -5.22 -2.62
CA ALA A 203 -14.83 -3.98 -3.12
C ALA A 203 -14.25 -3.60 -4.50
N GLY A 204 -12.94 -3.76 -4.69
CA GLY A 204 -12.26 -3.45 -5.95
C GLY A 204 -12.75 -4.32 -7.10
N LEU A 205 -12.89 -5.63 -6.89
CA LEU A 205 -13.38 -6.53 -7.92
C LEU A 205 -14.85 -6.26 -8.26
N LEU A 206 -15.69 -5.96 -7.25
CA LEU A 206 -17.09 -5.60 -7.47
C LEU A 206 -17.21 -4.27 -8.22
N LEU A 207 -16.43 -3.25 -7.81
CA LEU A 207 -16.42 -1.96 -8.51
C LEU A 207 -15.98 -2.13 -9.97
N PHE A 208 -14.91 -2.87 -10.22
CA PHE A 208 -14.47 -3.13 -11.60
C PHE A 208 -15.56 -3.78 -12.44
N ARG A 209 -16.29 -4.76 -11.90
CA ARG A 209 -17.40 -5.41 -12.59
C ARG A 209 -18.57 -4.46 -12.92
N TRP A 210 -18.77 -3.41 -12.13
CA TRP A 210 -19.90 -2.49 -12.29
C TRP A 210 -19.56 -1.27 -13.14
N ILE A 211 -18.34 -0.74 -13.01
CA ILE A 211 -17.94 0.54 -13.61
C ILE A 211 -16.63 0.47 -14.41
N ASP A 212 -16.09 -0.75 -14.60
CA ASP A 212 -14.91 -1.01 -15.41
C ASP A 212 -13.70 -0.15 -14.98
N PHE A 213 -12.93 0.44 -15.90
CA PHE A 213 -11.77 1.28 -15.62
C PHE A 213 -12.09 2.54 -14.80
N ASN A 214 -13.35 2.97 -14.74
CA ASN A 214 -13.79 4.00 -13.80
C ASN A 214 -13.52 3.64 -12.34
N ALA A 215 -13.33 2.36 -12.00
CA ALA A 215 -12.93 1.93 -10.68
C ALA A 215 -11.50 2.40 -10.32
N ILE A 216 -10.57 2.40 -11.28
CA ILE A 216 -9.21 2.95 -11.12
C ILE A 216 -9.30 4.47 -10.94
N LEU A 217 -10.15 5.14 -11.75
CA LEU A 217 -10.40 6.58 -11.63
C LEU A 217 -10.91 6.93 -10.23
N ALA A 218 -11.92 6.23 -9.74
CA ALA A 218 -12.49 6.46 -8.41
C ALA A 218 -11.44 6.30 -7.30
N LEU A 219 -10.58 5.26 -7.39
CA LEU A 219 -9.48 5.06 -6.45
C LEU A 219 -8.45 6.19 -6.53
N GLY A 220 -8.02 6.57 -7.75
CA GLY A 220 -7.05 7.64 -7.96
C GLY A 220 -7.54 8.97 -7.39
N VAL A 221 -8.79 9.36 -7.70
CA VAL A 221 -9.44 10.56 -7.16
C VAL A 221 -9.57 10.48 -5.63
N MET A 222 -9.99 9.34 -5.09
CA MET A 222 -10.08 9.15 -3.63
C MET A 222 -8.73 9.37 -2.94
N LEU A 223 -7.65 8.80 -3.45
CA LEU A 223 -6.30 9.00 -2.90
C LEU A 223 -5.87 10.47 -2.98
N ALA A 224 -6.08 11.12 -4.12
CA ALA A 224 -5.75 12.53 -4.32
C ALA A 224 -6.54 13.44 -3.36
N VAL A 225 -7.84 13.19 -3.19
CA VAL A 225 -8.70 13.94 -2.26
C VAL A 225 -8.25 13.76 -0.81
N VAL A 226 -8.02 12.51 -0.36
CA VAL A 226 -7.54 12.22 1.00
C VAL A 226 -6.19 12.88 1.27
N ALA A 227 -5.28 12.84 0.30
CA ALA A 227 -3.97 13.49 0.39
C ALA A 227 -4.13 15.03 0.49
N THR A 228 -4.95 15.64 -0.38
CA THR A 228 -5.21 17.08 -0.40
C THR A 228 -5.84 17.56 0.92
N VAL A 229 -6.87 16.88 1.41
CA VAL A 229 -7.51 17.20 2.70
C VAL A 229 -6.49 17.10 3.84
N SER A 230 -5.60 16.10 3.81
CA SER A 230 -4.52 15.96 4.79
C SER A 230 -3.52 17.11 4.71
N ILE A 231 -3.15 17.54 3.52
CA ILE A 231 -2.24 18.69 3.29
C ILE A 231 -2.87 19.98 3.83
N ILE A 232 -4.11 20.27 3.49
CA ILE A 232 -4.82 21.49 3.92
C ILE A 232 -4.97 21.51 5.46
N THR A 233 -5.41 20.39 6.05
CA THR A 233 -5.63 20.30 7.50
C THR A 233 -4.36 20.55 8.29
N VAL A 234 -3.23 20.00 7.85
CA VAL A 234 -1.94 20.18 8.53
C VAL A 234 -1.39 21.59 8.32
N SER A 235 -1.47 22.13 7.10
CA SER A 235 -1.02 23.49 6.80
C SER A 235 -1.80 24.53 7.62
N SER A 236 -3.10 24.34 7.77
CA SER A 236 -3.97 25.22 8.57
C SER A 236 -3.62 25.17 10.06
N ARG A 237 -3.31 23.98 10.61
CA ARG A 237 -2.87 23.84 12.01
C ARG A 237 -1.52 24.51 12.27
N VAL A 238 -0.57 24.38 11.35
CA VAL A 238 0.74 25.02 11.47
C VAL A 238 0.63 26.54 11.44
N ARG A 239 -0.26 27.11 10.59
CA ARG A 239 -0.51 28.56 10.54
C ARG A 239 -1.11 29.08 11.85
N ARG A 240 -2.09 28.36 12.43
CA ARG A 240 -2.70 28.76 13.72
C ARG A 240 -1.73 28.79 14.90
N VAL A 241 -0.74 27.87 14.94
CA VAL A 241 0.28 27.82 15.99
C VAL A 241 1.35 28.92 15.82
N ARG A 242 1.50 29.48 14.62
CA ARG A 242 2.45 30.55 14.31
C ARG A 242 1.86 31.95 14.32
N ALA A 243 0.53 32.09 14.42
CA ALA A 243 -0.11 33.39 14.58
C ALA A 243 0.23 33.93 15.99
N PRO A 244 0.91 35.08 16.15
CA PRO A 244 1.10 35.70 17.45
C PRO A 244 -0.26 36.10 18.03
N LEU A 245 -0.40 35.94 19.36
CA LEU A 245 -1.53 36.48 20.14
C LEU A 245 -1.49 37.99 20.08
#